data_24792b446287878cab35b9527fea3859
#
_entry.id   24792b446287878cab35b9527fea3859
#
_cell.length_a   1.000
_cell.length_b   1.000
_cell.length_c   1.000
_cell.angle_alpha   90.00
_cell.angle_beta   90.00
_cell.angle_gamma   90.00
#
_symmetry.space_group_name_H-M   'P 1'
#
loop_
_entity.id
_entity.type
_entity.pdbx_description
1 polymer ?
#
loop_
_entity_poly.entity_id
_entity_poly.type
_entity_poly.pdbx_seq_one_letter_code
_entity_poly.pdbx_strand_id
1 'polypeptide(L)'
;MIKPMLAYKVDKKPVDWSEKVYIQPKLDGVRCVIYVDDKENIRCFSRTGKEFHNLEHIKLSLNEFFFDYANVDVVLDGELYNHDLRDNFEKIISLVRKQKPTDADKADAKKLIQFHCYDYIETVMDKTYSYRSDQLACSDMYNYCVKYVETNLVNSKDAAQLRHQYNLNNGYE
;
A
#
# COMPACT_ATOMS: atom_id res chain seq x y z
N MET A 1 -13.31 -6.53 -8.63
CA MET A 1 -12.45 -5.59 -7.84
C MET A 1 -12.58 -5.92 -6.37
N ILE A 2 -11.46 -6.19 -5.69
CA ILE A 2 -11.43 -6.41 -4.24
C ILE A 2 -11.70 -5.07 -3.54
N LYS A 3 -12.65 -5.09 -2.57
CA LYS A 3 -12.90 -3.91 -1.73
C LYS A 3 -11.91 -3.94 -0.56
N PRO A 4 -11.07 -2.92 -0.39
CA PRO A 4 -10.15 -2.87 0.74
C PRO A 4 -10.91 -2.83 2.07
N MET A 5 -10.36 -3.52 3.06
CA MET A 5 -10.89 -3.54 4.42
C MET A 5 -10.82 -2.13 5.05
N LEU A 6 -11.87 -1.75 5.77
CA LEU A 6 -11.91 -0.49 6.50
C LEU A 6 -11.44 -0.71 7.94
N ALA A 7 -10.68 0.26 8.46
CA ALA A 7 -10.26 0.25 9.85
C ALA A 7 -11.43 0.53 10.80
N TYR A 8 -11.44 -0.17 11.93
CA TYR A 8 -12.30 0.13 13.08
C TYR A 8 -11.48 0.79 14.18
N LYS A 9 -12.11 1.65 14.97
CA LYS A 9 -11.51 2.17 16.18
C LYS A 9 -11.43 1.07 17.24
N VAL A 10 -10.30 1.00 17.96
CA VAL A 10 -10.04 -0.04 18.97
C VAL A 10 -11.06 -0.03 20.11
N ASP A 11 -11.61 1.14 20.47
CA ASP A 11 -12.68 1.27 21.45
C ASP A 11 -14.00 0.63 20.99
N LYS A 12 -14.25 0.56 19.68
CA LYS A 12 -15.45 -0.07 19.11
C LYS A 12 -15.26 -1.56 18.82
N LYS A 13 -14.05 -1.99 18.50
CA LYS A 13 -13.70 -3.38 18.24
C LYS A 13 -12.37 -3.66 18.95
N PRO A 14 -12.40 -4.12 20.21
CA PRO A 14 -11.21 -4.47 20.97
C PRO A 14 -10.35 -5.52 20.25
N VAL A 15 -9.04 -5.41 20.44
CA VAL A 15 -8.08 -6.39 19.90
C VAL A 15 -8.09 -7.63 20.78
N ASP A 16 -8.19 -8.80 20.18
CA ASP A 16 -7.99 -10.08 20.86
C ASP A 16 -6.50 -10.43 20.88
N TRP A 17 -5.88 -10.31 22.03
CA TRP A 17 -4.45 -10.55 22.24
C TRP A 17 -4.10 -12.04 22.37
N SER A 18 -5.07 -12.96 22.34
CA SER A 18 -4.83 -14.40 22.22
C SER A 18 -4.50 -14.82 20.79
N GLU A 19 -4.83 -13.98 19.83
CA GLU A 19 -4.55 -14.17 18.40
C GLU A 19 -3.25 -13.45 17.97
N LYS A 20 -2.76 -13.81 16.77
CA LYS A 20 -1.63 -13.10 16.15
C LYS A 20 -2.06 -11.71 15.74
N VAL A 21 -1.46 -10.68 16.32
CA VAL A 21 -1.72 -9.28 16.01
C VAL A 21 -0.54 -8.67 15.27
N TYR A 22 -0.81 -8.04 14.13
CA TYR A 22 0.18 -7.36 13.32
C TYR A 22 -0.05 -5.85 13.39
N ILE A 23 1.03 -5.09 13.50
CA ILE A 23 1.00 -3.62 13.52
C ILE A 23 1.84 -3.05 12.40
N GLN A 24 1.32 -2.04 11.74
CA GLN A 24 1.95 -1.28 10.67
C GLN A 24 1.87 0.22 10.99
N PRO A 25 2.80 1.06 10.50
CA PRO A 25 2.63 2.51 10.56
C PRO A 25 1.40 2.91 9.75
N LYS A 26 0.60 3.84 10.25
CA LYS A 26 -0.48 4.46 9.48
C LYS A 26 0.12 5.57 8.60
N LEU A 27 -0.02 5.41 7.31
CA LEU A 27 0.45 6.37 6.31
C LEU A 27 -0.68 7.34 5.99
N ASP A 28 -0.39 8.64 6.03
CA ASP A 28 -1.35 9.68 5.63
C ASP A 28 -1.19 9.99 4.13
N GLY A 29 -1.73 9.11 3.31
CA GLY A 29 -1.64 9.13 1.86
C GLY A 29 -2.99 8.89 1.18
N VAL A 30 -2.94 8.33 -0.02
CA VAL A 30 -4.12 7.99 -0.81
C VAL A 30 -4.13 6.49 -1.09
N ARG A 31 -5.10 5.76 -0.50
CA ARG A 31 -5.25 4.31 -0.70
C ARG A 31 -5.27 3.94 -2.17
N CYS A 32 -4.44 2.98 -2.54
CA CYS A 32 -4.35 2.46 -3.89
C CYS A 32 -4.34 0.93 -3.89
N VAL A 33 -5.20 0.35 -4.74
CA VAL A 33 -5.21 -1.08 -5.04
C VAL A 33 -4.68 -1.27 -6.46
N ILE A 34 -3.69 -2.15 -6.62
CA ILE A 34 -3.04 -2.41 -7.92
C ILE A 34 -3.22 -3.88 -8.29
N TYR A 35 -3.65 -4.14 -9.51
CA TYR A 35 -3.83 -5.49 -10.06
C TYR A 35 -3.73 -5.49 -11.59
N VAL A 36 -3.63 -6.67 -12.19
CA VAL A 36 -3.68 -6.87 -13.65
C VAL A 36 -5.13 -7.14 -14.09
N ASP A 37 -5.61 -6.42 -15.09
CA ASP A 37 -6.94 -6.64 -15.67
C ASP A 37 -6.95 -7.77 -16.72
N ASP A 38 -8.13 -8.17 -17.19
CA ASP A 38 -8.33 -9.25 -18.19
C ASP A 38 -7.65 -8.96 -19.56
N LYS A 39 -7.14 -7.74 -19.76
CA LYS A 39 -6.40 -7.30 -20.95
C LYS A 39 -4.90 -7.18 -20.69
N GLU A 40 -4.43 -7.78 -19.61
CA GLU A 40 -3.02 -7.74 -19.19
C GLU A 40 -2.50 -6.32 -18.94
N ASN A 41 -3.34 -5.39 -18.46
CA ASN A 41 -2.90 -4.07 -18.07
C ASN A 41 -2.81 -3.94 -16.55
N ILE A 42 -1.72 -3.38 -16.05
CA ILE A 42 -1.60 -2.98 -14.65
C ILE A 42 -2.51 -1.78 -14.39
N ARG A 43 -3.45 -1.94 -13.47
CA ARG A 43 -4.46 -0.94 -13.13
C ARG A 43 -4.31 -0.51 -11.67
N CYS A 44 -4.50 0.78 -11.45
CA CYS A 44 -4.38 1.41 -10.13
C CYS A 44 -5.70 2.09 -9.77
N PHE A 45 -6.33 1.69 -8.65
CA PHE A 45 -7.64 2.19 -8.25
C PHE A 45 -7.64 2.71 -6.83
N SER A 46 -8.44 3.75 -6.61
CA SER A 46 -8.76 4.22 -5.26
C SER A 46 -9.67 3.23 -4.52
N ARG A 47 -9.81 3.41 -3.20
CA ARG A 47 -10.76 2.68 -2.35
C ARG A 47 -12.21 2.68 -2.89
N THR A 48 -12.60 3.72 -3.60
CA THR A 48 -13.95 3.88 -4.16
C THR A 48 -14.08 3.41 -5.61
N GLY A 49 -13.04 2.78 -6.17
CA GLY A 49 -13.03 2.28 -7.54
C GLY A 49 -12.74 3.34 -8.60
N LYS A 50 -12.20 4.50 -8.23
CA LYS A 50 -11.77 5.52 -9.17
C LYS A 50 -10.35 5.23 -9.64
N GLU A 51 -10.13 5.15 -10.95
CA GLU A 51 -8.81 4.87 -11.50
C GLU A 51 -7.87 6.08 -11.38
N PHE A 52 -6.59 5.79 -11.13
CA PHE A 52 -5.50 6.75 -11.14
C PHE A 52 -4.74 6.66 -12.48
N HIS A 53 -4.57 7.81 -13.16
CA HIS A 53 -3.94 7.89 -14.48
C HIS A 53 -2.52 8.50 -14.46
N ASN A 54 -2.06 8.98 -13.30
CA ASN A 54 -0.75 9.64 -13.17
C ASN A 54 0.26 8.78 -12.39
N LEU A 55 0.26 7.45 -12.62
CA LEU A 55 1.09 6.47 -11.90
C LEU A 55 1.88 5.54 -12.82
N GLU A 56 2.20 5.99 -14.03
CA GLU A 56 2.89 5.17 -15.04
C GLU A 56 4.24 4.63 -14.54
N HIS A 57 4.98 5.43 -13.78
CA HIS A 57 6.26 5.02 -13.20
C HIS A 57 6.12 3.86 -12.20
N ILE A 58 5.01 3.78 -11.45
CA ILE A 58 4.74 2.67 -10.54
C ILE A 58 4.35 1.43 -11.33
N LYS A 59 3.49 1.57 -12.37
CA LYS A 59 3.10 0.46 -13.24
C LYS A 59 4.32 -0.16 -13.93
N LEU A 60 5.21 0.67 -14.48
CA LEU A 60 6.45 0.20 -15.10
C LEU A 60 7.36 -0.52 -14.10
N SER A 61 7.45 -0.03 -12.86
CA SER A 61 8.24 -0.67 -11.81
C SER A 61 7.69 -2.01 -11.33
N LEU A 62 6.38 -2.24 -11.50
CA LEU A 62 5.72 -3.50 -11.13
C LEU A 62 5.58 -4.48 -12.29
N ASN A 63 6.06 -4.14 -13.49
CA ASN A 63 5.90 -4.97 -14.68
C ASN A 63 6.57 -6.34 -14.49
N GLU A 64 7.83 -6.37 -14.06
CA GLU A 64 8.57 -7.60 -13.78
C GLU A 64 7.86 -8.46 -12.73
N PHE A 65 7.42 -7.84 -11.62
CA PHE A 65 6.69 -8.53 -10.56
C PHE A 65 5.43 -9.24 -11.07
N PHE A 66 4.62 -8.58 -11.89
CA PHE A 66 3.36 -9.17 -12.36
C PHE A 66 3.57 -10.19 -13.49
N PHE A 67 4.43 -9.92 -14.45
CA PHE A 67 4.52 -10.70 -15.67
C PHE A 67 5.69 -11.68 -15.69
N ASP A 68 6.87 -11.29 -15.25
CA ASP A 68 8.05 -12.17 -15.31
C ASP A 68 8.00 -13.22 -14.18
N TYR A 69 7.44 -12.84 -13.01
CA TYR A 69 7.23 -13.77 -11.89
C TYR A 69 5.82 -14.37 -11.83
N ALA A 70 5.00 -14.18 -12.87
CA ALA A 70 3.66 -14.76 -13.03
C ALA A 70 2.69 -14.47 -11.87
N ASN A 71 2.72 -13.25 -11.30
CA ASN A 71 1.86 -12.80 -10.20
C ASN A 71 0.57 -12.09 -10.69
N VAL A 72 0.06 -12.46 -11.86
CA VAL A 72 -1.11 -11.81 -12.48
C VAL A 72 -2.40 -11.95 -11.66
N ASP A 73 -2.49 -12.97 -10.83
CA ASP A 73 -3.62 -13.22 -9.91
C ASP A 73 -3.47 -12.48 -8.56
N VAL A 74 -2.42 -11.67 -8.41
CA VAL A 74 -2.15 -10.93 -7.18
C VAL A 74 -2.76 -9.54 -7.23
N VAL A 75 -3.34 -9.13 -6.12
CA VAL A 75 -3.77 -7.76 -5.85
C VAL A 75 -2.87 -7.18 -4.76
N LEU A 76 -2.20 -6.09 -5.07
CA LEU A 76 -1.41 -5.33 -4.11
C LEU A 76 -2.28 -4.22 -3.52
N ASP A 77 -2.32 -4.13 -2.19
CA ASP A 77 -3.03 -3.08 -1.47
C ASP A 77 -2.02 -2.22 -0.70
N GLY A 78 -2.11 -0.91 -0.87
CA GLY A 78 -1.12 0.00 -0.33
C GLY A 78 -1.58 1.45 -0.31
N GLU A 79 -0.63 2.33 -0.07
CA GLU A 79 -0.84 3.77 0.02
C GLU A 79 0.07 4.50 -0.98
N LEU A 80 -0.48 5.44 -1.73
CA LEU A 80 0.28 6.43 -2.49
C LEU A 80 0.75 7.51 -1.51
N TYR A 81 2.04 7.51 -1.25
CA TYR A 81 2.62 8.27 -0.15
C TYR A 81 4.06 8.68 -0.48
N ASN A 82 4.58 9.63 0.26
CA ASN A 82 6.00 9.93 0.35
C ASN A 82 6.25 10.56 1.72
N HIS A 83 7.16 9.98 2.49
CA HIS A 83 7.43 10.43 3.86
C HIS A 83 7.98 11.87 3.91
N ASP A 84 8.71 12.32 2.89
CA ASP A 84 9.18 13.70 2.78
C ASP A 84 8.03 14.71 2.55
N LEU A 85 6.85 14.21 2.17
CA LEU A 85 5.62 14.99 1.98
C LEU A 85 4.58 14.77 3.07
N ARG A 86 4.92 14.15 4.20
CA ARG A 86 3.97 13.83 5.27
C ARG A 86 3.20 15.04 5.79
N ASP A 87 3.84 16.21 5.78
CA ASP A 87 3.22 17.47 6.19
C ASP A 87 2.56 18.24 5.01
N ASN A 88 2.50 17.61 3.82
CA ASN A 88 1.95 18.22 2.61
C ASN A 88 1.06 17.23 1.82
N PHE A 89 0.04 16.69 2.48
CA PHE A 89 -0.92 15.75 1.90
C PHE A 89 -1.61 16.29 0.62
N GLU A 90 -1.88 17.61 0.57
CA GLU A 90 -2.49 18.25 -0.60
C GLU A 90 -1.63 18.08 -1.87
N LYS A 91 -0.29 18.09 -1.75
CA LYS A 91 0.60 17.86 -2.90
C LYS A 91 0.44 16.43 -3.41
N ILE A 92 0.34 15.43 -2.53
CA ILE A 92 0.09 14.03 -2.90
C ILE A 92 -1.24 13.93 -3.65
N ILE A 93 -2.33 14.44 -3.07
CA ILE A 93 -3.67 14.42 -3.70
C ILE A 93 -3.65 15.10 -5.07
N SER A 94 -3.02 16.25 -5.18
CA SER A 94 -3.01 17.03 -6.42
C SER A 94 -2.34 16.29 -7.56
N LEU A 95 -1.32 15.47 -7.28
CA LEU A 95 -0.62 14.67 -8.28
C LEU A 95 -1.39 13.39 -8.64
N VAL A 96 -1.87 12.63 -7.63
CA VAL A 96 -2.47 11.30 -7.88
C VAL A 96 -3.86 11.38 -8.50
N ARG A 97 -4.63 12.46 -8.25
CA ARG A 97 -6.00 12.62 -8.77
C ARG A 97 -6.10 13.24 -10.15
N LYS A 98 -4.98 13.56 -10.81
CA LYS A 98 -4.96 14.08 -12.19
C LYS A 98 -5.59 13.08 -13.17
N GLN A 99 -6.70 13.47 -13.80
CA GLN A 99 -7.39 12.61 -14.78
C GLN A 99 -6.76 12.73 -16.18
N LYS A 100 -6.20 13.88 -16.51
CA LYS A 100 -5.49 14.16 -17.75
C LYS A 100 -4.12 14.78 -17.41
N PRO A 101 -3.15 13.96 -16.95
CA PRO A 101 -1.86 14.46 -16.55
C PRO A 101 -1.06 14.97 -17.75
N THR A 102 -0.45 16.13 -17.61
CA THR A 102 0.56 16.66 -18.54
C THR A 102 1.89 15.94 -18.33
N ASP A 103 2.85 16.14 -19.22
CA ASP A 103 4.19 15.56 -19.06
C ASP A 103 4.92 16.12 -17.82
N ALA A 104 4.67 17.36 -17.44
CA ALA A 104 5.14 17.94 -16.19
C ALA A 104 4.50 17.24 -14.97
N ASP A 105 3.18 16.98 -14.99
CA ASP A 105 2.51 16.24 -13.92
C ASP A 105 3.07 14.82 -13.77
N LYS A 106 3.38 14.14 -14.88
CA LYS A 106 4.00 12.79 -14.86
C LYS A 106 5.42 12.83 -14.29
N ALA A 107 6.21 13.83 -14.67
CA ALA A 107 7.56 14.02 -14.14
C ALA A 107 7.55 14.29 -12.63
N ASP A 108 6.64 15.15 -12.16
CA ASP A 108 6.44 15.43 -10.75
C ASP A 108 5.98 14.17 -9.98
N ALA A 109 5.00 13.43 -10.52
CA ALA A 109 4.53 12.19 -9.90
C ALA A 109 5.65 11.15 -9.81
N LYS A 110 6.45 10.97 -10.87
CA LYS A 110 7.60 10.06 -10.87
C LYS A 110 8.63 10.40 -9.79
N LYS A 111 8.81 11.68 -9.50
CA LYS A 111 9.77 12.16 -8.50
C LYS A 111 9.23 12.07 -7.07
N LEU A 112 7.93 12.30 -6.88
CA LEU A 112 7.36 12.59 -5.58
C LEU A 112 6.40 11.51 -5.06
N ILE A 113 5.82 10.67 -5.91
CA ILE A 113 4.82 9.68 -5.49
C ILE A 113 5.44 8.30 -5.45
N GLN A 114 5.27 7.63 -4.31
CA GLN A 114 5.66 6.25 -4.09
C GLN A 114 4.42 5.41 -3.76
N PHE A 115 4.46 4.13 -4.09
CA PHE A 115 3.47 3.14 -3.64
C PHE A 115 4.05 2.36 -2.48
N HIS A 116 3.46 2.52 -1.30
CA HIS A 116 3.82 1.81 -0.09
C HIS A 116 2.87 0.63 0.11
N CYS A 117 3.35 -0.57 -0.20
CA CYS A 117 2.56 -1.79 -0.17
C CYS A 117 2.52 -2.39 1.22
N TYR A 118 1.33 -2.72 1.72
CA TYR A 118 1.13 -3.29 3.05
C TYR A 118 0.29 -4.57 3.06
N ASP A 119 -0.26 -5.00 1.90
CA ASP A 119 -0.89 -6.31 1.77
C ASP A 119 -0.72 -6.88 0.37
N TYR A 120 -0.63 -8.22 0.30
CA TYR A 120 -0.44 -9.04 -0.88
C TYR A 120 -1.58 -10.07 -0.92
N ILE A 121 -2.50 -9.98 -1.86
CA ILE A 121 -3.73 -10.76 -1.86
C ILE A 121 -3.78 -11.63 -3.12
N GLU A 122 -3.68 -12.94 -2.97
CA GLU A 122 -3.94 -13.89 -4.05
C GLU A 122 -5.44 -14.04 -4.26
N THR A 123 -5.93 -13.79 -5.48
CA THR A 123 -7.38 -13.80 -5.77
C THR A 123 -7.96 -15.19 -5.84
N VAL A 124 -7.13 -16.20 -6.11
CA VAL A 124 -7.53 -17.60 -6.28
C VAL A 124 -7.53 -18.42 -4.99
N MET A 125 -6.92 -17.89 -3.92
CA MET A 125 -6.80 -18.60 -2.64
C MET A 125 -6.99 -17.64 -1.45
N ASP A 126 -7.83 -18.06 -0.50
CA ASP A 126 -7.97 -17.35 0.78
C ASP A 126 -6.81 -17.72 1.71
N LYS A 127 -5.82 -16.85 1.77
CA LYS A 127 -4.62 -17.01 2.61
C LYS A 127 -4.70 -16.16 3.87
N THR A 128 -4.15 -16.70 4.95
CA THR A 128 -4.02 -15.94 6.21
C THR A 128 -3.16 -14.70 6.03
N TYR A 129 -3.36 -13.68 6.86
CA TYR A 129 -2.52 -12.48 6.83
C TYR A 129 -1.04 -12.79 7.10
N SER A 130 -0.75 -13.77 7.97
CA SER A 130 0.64 -14.23 8.19
C SER A 130 1.31 -14.62 6.89
N TYR A 131 0.67 -15.49 6.09
CA TYR A 131 1.20 -15.93 4.80
C TYR A 131 1.38 -14.74 3.84
N ARG A 132 0.37 -13.89 3.71
CA ARG A 132 0.44 -12.72 2.81
C ARG A 132 1.54 -11.74 3.21
N SER A 133 1.72 -11.52 4.51
CA SER A 133 2.79 -10.67 5.05
C SER A 133 4.17 -11.24 4.76
N ASP A 134 4.35 -12.57 4.84
CA ASP A 134 5.61 -13.24 4.52
C ASP A 134 5.91 -13.12 3.01
N GLN A 135 4.92 -13.35 2.13
CA GLN A 135 5.07 -13.17 0.68
C GLN A 135 5.45 -11.72 0.34
N LEU A 136 4.78 -10.77 0.99
CA LEU A 136 5.07 -9.36 0.79
C LEU A 136 6.51 -9.01 1.21
N ALA A 137 6.95 -9.47 2.37
CA ALA A 137 8.29 -9.19 2.90
C ALA A 137 9.41 -9.80 2.05
N CYS A 138 9.17 -10.96 1.42
CA CYS A 138 10.13 -11.67 0.57
C CYS A 138 10.10 -11.24 -0.90
N SER A 139 9.22 -10.32 -1.28
CA SER A 139 9.06 -9.90 -2.68
C SER A 139 10.22 -9.04 -3.16
N ASP A 140 10.66 -9.25 -4.40
CA ASP A 140 11.73 -8.48 -5.07
C ASP A 140 11.22 -7.22 -5.79
N MET A 141 9.93 -6.86 -5.64
CA MET A 141 9.31 -5.73 -6.33
C MET A 141 9.76 -4.34 -5.82
N TYR A 142 10.51 -4.28 -4.71
CA TYR A 142 10.81 -3.01 -4.05
C TYR A 142 11.94 -2.24 -4.73
N ASN A 143 11.72 -0.94 -4.92
CA ASN A 143 12.64 -0.05 -5.60
C ASN A 143 12.44 1.41 -5.14
N TYR A 144 12.87 2.40 -5.95
CA TYR A 144 12.76 3.82 -5.59
C TYR A 144 11.30 4.31 -5.41
N CYS A 145 10.33 3.72 -6.13
CA CYS A 145 8.92 4.14 -6.08
C CYS A 145 7.95 3.08 -5.57
N VAL A 146 8.40 1.83 -5.34
CA VAL A 146 7.61 0.78 -4.67
C VAL A 146 8.29 0.43 -3.37
N LYS A 147 7.60 0.58 -2.24
CA LYS A 147 8.14 0.43 -0.89
C LYS A 147 7.36 -0.62 -0.11
N TYR A 148 8.08 -1.37 0.71
CA TYR A 148 7.48 -2.23 1.72
C TYR A 148 7.03 -1.41 2.94
N VAL A 149 5.85 -1.70 3.45
CA VAL A 149 5.42 -1.19 4.76
C VAL A 149 5.75 -2.24 5.81
N GLU A 150 6.69 -1.90 6.67
CA GLU A 150 7.16 -2.81 7.72
C GLU A 150 6.00 -3.28 8.60
N THR A 151 5.85 -4.60 8.68
CA THR A 151 4.81 -5.26 9.46
C THR A 151 5.43 -5.99 10.64
N ASN A 152 4.99 -5.68 11.85
CA ASN A 152 5.53 -6.26 13.06
C ASN A 152 4.48 -7.11 13.77
N LEU A 153 4.81 -8.36 14.08
CA LEU A 153 4.01 -9.20 14.95
C LEU A 153 4.17 -8.71 16.40
N VAL A 154 3.07 -8.48 17.08
CA VAL A 154 3.03 -8.10 18.49
C VAL A 154 2.14 -9.06 19.27
N ASN A 155 2.52 -9.37 20.51
CA ASN A 155 1.88 -10.40 21.34
C ASN A 155 1.21 -9.81 22.60
N SER A 156 1.21 -8.50 22.74
CA SER A 156 0.58 -7.83 23.89
C SER A 156 0.22 -6.38 23.56
N LYS A 157 -0.68 -5.83 24.36
CA LYS A 157 -1.05 -4.42 24.29
C LYS A 157 0.15 -3.50 24.49
N ASP A 158 1.03 -3.84 25.44
CA ASP A 158 2.20 -3.02 25.76
C ASP A 158 3.20 -3.01 24.60
N ALA A 159 3.44 -4.16 23.96
CA ALA A 159 4.28 -4.25 22.77
C ALA A 159 3.71 -3.43 21.61
N ALA A 160 2.38 -3.47 21.42
CA ALA A 160 1.71 -2.65 20.41
C ALA A 160 1.82 -1.14 20.72
N GLN A 161 1.69 -0.73 21.97
CA GLN A 161 1.86 0.66 22.40
C GLN A 161 3.28 1.17 22.18
N LEU A 162 4.29 0.37 22.50
CA LEU A 162 5.70 0.71 22.25
C LEU A 162 5.95 0.89 20.75
N ARG A 163 5.43 -0.02 19.91
CA ARG A 163 5.58 0.10 18.45
C ARG A 163 4.83 1.31 17.89
N HIS A 164 3.63 1.58 18.39
CA HIS A 164 2.89 2.78 18.02
C HIS A 164 3.66 4.06 18.39
N GLN A 165 4.21 4.14 19.60
CA GLN A 165 5.03 5.29 19.99
C GLN A 165 6.28 5.44 19.12
N TYR A 166 6.93 4.33 18.75
CA TYR A 166 8.02 4.35 17.77
C TYR A 166 7.58 4.95 16.44
N ASN A 167 6.42 4.54 15.92
CA ASN A 167 5.89 5.07 14.66
C ASN A 167 5.62 6.58 14.76
N LEU A 168 4.99 7.05 15.86
CA LEU A 168 4.76 8.48 16.11
C LEU A 168 6.08 9.28 16.14
N ASN A 169 7.10 8.75 16.82
CA ASN A 169 8.42 9.40 16.91
C ASN A 169 9.13 9.48 15.55
N ASN A 170 8.76 8.62 14.60
CA ASN A 170 9.27 8.64 13.23
C ASN A 170 8.35 9.40 12.26
N GLY A 171 7.36 10.14 12.76
CA GLY A 171 6.49 11.01 11.96
C GLY A 171 5.37 10.28 11.21
N TYR A 172 5.01 9.07 11.63
CA TYR A 172 3.80 8.38 11.18
C TYR A 172 2.62 8.67 12.12
N GLU A 173 1.38 8.39 11.67
CA GLU A 173 0.18 8.46 12.52
C GLU A 173 -0.04 7.18 13.35
#